data_db5a428c73011541c9c2dc625fa6ff53
#
_entry.id   db5a428c73011541c9c2dc625fa6ff53
#
_cell.length_a   1.000
_cell.length_b   1.000
_cell.length_c   1.000
_cell.angle_alpha   90.00
_cell.angle_beta   90.00
_cell.angle_gamma   90.00
#
_symmetry.space_group_name_H-M   'P 1'
#
loop_
_entity.id
_entity.type
_entity.pdbx_description
1 polymer ?
#
loop_
_entity_poly.entity_id
_entity_poly.type
_entity_poly.pdbx_seq_one_letter_code
_entity_poly.pdbx_strand_id
1 'polypeptide(L)'
;MAGAAVQELRPRTADSEKITINLGVVDLGQVDLLVQDGFYSNRTDFIRTAIRNQLGRHEDAVKSSVHRKQLELGLRHYSRSDLEAVEARGEMLSISVLGLANIARDVTPDLALRTIASLEVLGALHVSAEVRAALGDRIR
;
A
#
# COMPACT_ATOMS: atom_id res chain seq x y z
N MET A 1 -17.96 1.38 26.97
CA MET A 1 -19.07 1.26 25.99
C MET A 1 -18.75 2.03 24.73
N ALA A 2 -18.71 3.33 24.82
CA ALA A 2 -18.42 4.16 23.66
C ALA A 2 -17.03 3.87 23.07
N GLY A 3 -16.06 3.52 23.89
CA GLY A 3 -14.73 3.20 23.42
C GLY A 3 -14.65 1.98 22.53
N ALA A 4 -15.46 0.96 22.79
CA ALA A 4 -15.49 -0.23 21.97
C ALA A 4 -16.09 0.06 20.60
N ALA A 5 -17.14 0.87 20.53
CA ALA A 5 -17.75 1.26 19.27
C ALA A 5 -16.80 2.07 18.41
N VAL A 6 -16.07 3.00 19.01
CA VAL A 6 -15.06 3.79 18.30
C VAL A 6 -13.97 2.89 17.76
N GLN A 7 -13.57 1.89 18.53
CA GLN A 7 -12.54 0.96 18.13
C GLN A 7 -12.93 0.15 16.90
N GLU A 8 -14.19 -0.25 16.82
CA GLU A 8 -14.70 -1.00 15.68
C GLU A 8 -14.72 -0.18 14.39
N LEU A 9 -14.81 1.12 14.52
CA LEU A 9 -14.82 2.03 13.37
C LEU A 9 -13.44 2.33 12.83
N ARG A 10 -12.38 1.86 13.48
CA ARG A 10 -11.04 2.06 12.97
C ARG A 10 -10.88 1.33 11.65
N PRO A 11 -10.32 1.99 10.64
CA PRO A 11 -10.08 1.34 9.37
C PRO A 11 -9.09 0.19 9.56
N ARG A 12 -9.57 -1.02 9.41
CA ARG A 12 -8.73 -2.21 9.48
C ARG A 12 -7.95 -2.44 8.21
N THR A 13 -8.19 -1.61 7.20
CA THR A 13 -7.60 -1.72 5.88
C THR A 13 -6.45 -0.75 5.67
N ALA A 14 -5.99 -0.04 6.72
CA ALA A 14 -4.91 0.93 6.59
C ALA A 14 -3.65 0.30 6.00
N ASP A 15 -3.41 -0.98 6.27
CA ASP A 15 -2.22 -1.71 5.84
C ASP A 15 -2.53 -2.86 4.86
N SER A 16 -3.75 -2.93 4.35
CA SER A 16 -4.13 -3.97 3.39
C SER A 16 -4.98 -3.40 2.27
N GLU A 17 -4.92 -4.03 1.12
CA GLU A 17 -5.69 -3.63 -0.06
C GLU A 17 -6.43 -4.82 -0.61
N LYS A 18 -7.66 -4.60 -1.06
CA LYS A 18 -8.47 -5.64 -1.69
C LYS A 18 -8.09 -5.76 -3.15
N ILE A 19 -7.79 -6.97 -3.59
CA ILE A 19 -7.59 -7.28 -5.00
C ILE A 19 -8.59 -8.34 -5.44
N THR A 20 -8.91 -8.36 -6.72
CA THR A 20 -9.79 -9.37 -7.32
C THR A 20 -9.06 -10.05 -8.45
N ILE A 21 -9.03 -11.37 -8.45
CA ILE A 21 -8.42 -12.17 -9.51
C ILE A 21 -9.38 -13.26 -9.96
N ASN A 22 -9.24 -13.68 -11.22
CA ASN A 22 -9.95 -14.82 -11.75
C ASN A 22 -9.01 -16.03 -11.77
N LEU A 23 -9.47 -17.17 -11.26
CA LEU A 23 -8.73 -18.42 -11.30
C LEU A 23 -9.41 -19.39 -12.23
N GLY A 24 -8.62 -20.28 -12.87
CA GLY A 24 -9.17 -21.41 -13.60
C GLY A 24 -9.99 -22.29 -12.67
N VAL A 25 -11.08 -22.87 -13.20
CA VAL A 25 -12.00 -23.65 -12.36
C VAL A 25 -11.35 -24.92 -11.83
N VAL A 26 -10.40 -25.51 -12.55
CA VAL A 26 -9.67 -26.70 -12.09
C VAL A 26 -8.73 -26.32 -10.95
N ASP A 27 -8.03 -25.23 -11.07
CA ASP A 27 -7.16 -24.72 -9.99
C ASP A 27 -7.98 -24.44 -8.72
N LEU A 28 -9.11 -23.77 -8.89
CA LEU A 28 -10.00 -23.45 -7.77
C LEU A 28 -10.53 -24.72 -7.12
N GLY A 29 -10.89 -25.75 -7.92
CA GLY A 29 -11.33 -27.04 -7.43
C GLY A 29 -10.26 -27.75 -6.62
N GLN A 30 -9.00 -27.66 -7.03
CA GLN A 30 -7.89 -28.25 -6.29
C GLN A 30 -7.67 -27.53 -4.95
N VAL A 31 -7.81 -26.21 -4.94
CA VAL A 31 -7.77 -25.44 -3.69
C VAL A 31 -8.89 -25.90 -2.75
N ASP A 32 -10.11 -26.03 -3.26
CA ASP A 32 -11.24 -26.48 -2.46
C ASP A 32 -11.03 -27.90 -1.91
N LEU A 33 -10.42 -28.78 -2.69
CA LEU A 33 -10.08 -30.13 -2.23
C LEU A 33 -9.11 -30.10 -1.06
N LEU A 34 -8.07 -29.27 -1.14
CA LEU A 34 -7.09 -29.13 -0.06
C LEU A 34 -7.71 -28.54 1.21
N VAL A 35 -8.65 -27.62 1.06
CA VAL A 35 -9.41 -27.09 2.19
C VAL A 35 -10.27 -28.19 2.80
N GLN A 36 -10.98 -28.95 1.98
CA GLN A 36 -11.82 -30.06 2.42
C GLN A 36 -11.01 -31.11 3.18
N ASP A 37 -9.81 -31.41 2.71
CA ASP A 37 -8.94 -32.42 3.33
C ASP A 37 -8.16 -31.88 4.54
N GLY A 38 -8.38 -30.63 4.93
CA GLY A 38 -7.83 -30.06 6.15
C GLY A 38 -6.42 -29.49 6.05
N PHE A 39 -5.86 -29.34 4.84
CA PHE A 39 -4.55 -28.72 4.66
C PHE A 39 -4.57 -27.22 4.91
N TYR A 40 -5.69 -26.58 4.63
CA TYR A 40 -5.88 -25.13 4.82
C TYR A 40 -7.27 -24.88 5.40
N SER A 41 -7.41 -23.77 6.14
CA SER A 41 -8.67 -23.45 6.82
C SER A 41 -9.75 -23.01 5.85
N ASN A 42 -9.36 -22.32 4.77
CA ASN A 42 -10.26 -21.79 3.76
C ASN A 42 -9.46 -21.36 2.52
N ARG A 43 -10.15 -20.90 1.48
CA ARG A 43 -9.52 -20.43 0.25
C ARG A 43 -8.50 -19.31 0.50
N THR A 44 -8.86 -18.37 1.34
CA THR A 44 -8.01 -17.21 1.65
C THR A 44 -6.71 -17.65 2.31
N ASP A 45 -6.79 -18.62 3.21
CA ASP A 45 -5.61 -19.20 3.88
C ASP A 45 -4.65 -19.80 2.85
N PHE A 46 -5.17 -20.60 1.92
CA PHE A 46 -4.37 -21.17 0.84
C PHE A 46 -3.71 -20.07 0.00
N ILE A 47 -4.51 -19.09 -0.42
CA ILE A 47 -4.02 -18.03 -1.33
C ILE A 47 -2.94 -17.19 -0.66
N ARG A 48 -3.15 -16.79 0.59
CA ARG A 48 -2.14 -16.00 1.32
C ARG A 48 -0.86 -16.78 1.54
N THR A 49 -0.98 -18.05 1.86
CA THR A 49 0.19 -18.92 2.05
C THR A 49 0.96 -19.08 0.74
N ALA A 50 0.25 -19.29 -0.37
CA ALA A 50 0.85 -19.41 -1.69
C ALA A 50 1.60 -18.14 -2.07
N ILE A 51 1.01 -16.97 -1.81
CA ILE A 51 1.64 -15.67 -2.11
C ILE A 51 2.91 -15.51 -1.27
N ARG A 52 2.86 -15.77 0.02
CA ARG A 52 4.02 -15.66 0.89
C ARG A 52 5.15 -16.59 0.47
N ASN A 53 4.81 -17.82 0.10
CA ASN A 53 5.79 -18.79 -0.37
C ASN A 53 6.44 -18.32 -1.66
N GLN A 54 5.65 -17.81 -2.60
CA GLN A 54 6.19 -17.33 -3.86
C GLN A 54 7.04 -16.08 -3.68
N LEU A 55 6.62 -15.15 -2.83
CA LEU A 55 7.43 -13.97 -2.50
C LEU A 55 8.74 -14.38 -1.82
N GLY A 56 8.72 -15.40 -0.97
CA GLY A 56 9.92 -15.93 -0.35
C GLY A 56 10.94 -16.43 -1.36
N ARG A 57 10.49 -17.02 -2.46
CA ARG A 57 11.40 -17.47 -3.53
C ARG A 57 12.11 -16.32 -4.22
N HIS A 58 11.53 -15.13 -4.21
CA HIS A 58 12.08 -13.95 -4.84
C HIS A 58 12.67 -12.95 -3.84
N GLU A 59 12.88 -13.37 -2.61
CA GLU A 59 13.33 -12.48 -1.53
C GLU A 59 14.58 -11.71 -1.89
N ASP A 60 15.60 -12.39 -2.42
CA ASP A 60 16.85 -11.74 -2.77
C ASP A 60 16.68 -10.73 -3.91
N ALA A 61 15.88 -11.07 -4.90
CA ALA A 61 15.57 -10.15 -6.01
C ALA A 61 14.84 -8.91 -5.52
N VAL A 62 13.89 -9.08 -4.60
CA VAL A 62 13.15 -7.95 -4.00
C VAL A 62 14.11 -7.06 -3.21
N LYS A 63 14.92 -7.63 -2.34
CA LYS A 63 15.90 -6.87 -1.54
C LYS A 63 16.86 -6.07 -2.42
N SER A 64 17.36 -6.70 -3.48
CA SER A 64 18.26 -6.04 -4.42
C SER A 64 17.59 -4.86 -5.12
N SER A 65 16.34 -5.04 -5.57
CA SER A 65 15.59 -3.96 -6.23
C SER A 65 15.25 -2.82 -5.28
N VAL A 66 14.86 -3.14 -4.04
CA VAL A 66 14.57 -2.15 -3.01
C VAL A 66 15.81 -1.29 -2.76
N HIS A 67 16.96 -1.92 -2.62
CA HIS A 67 18.21 -1.20 -2.39
C HIS A 67 18.58 -0.32 -3.59
N ARG A 68 18.54 -0.89 -4.80
CA ARG A 68 18.94 -0.18 -6.02
C ARG A 68 18.03 1.02 -6.30
N LYS A 69 16.74 0.88 -6.06
CA LYS A 69 15.74 1.92 -6.30
C LYS A 69 15.52 2.83 -5.10
N GLN A 70 16.18 2.56 -3.98
CA GLN A 70 16.05 3.32 -2.75
C GLN A 70 14.60 3.43 -2.27
N LEU A 71 13.88 2.31 -2.32
CA LEU A 71 12.49 2.26 -1.88
C LEU A 71 12.43 2.17 -0.35
N GLU A 72 11.53 2.92 0.24
CA GLU A 72 11.21 2.80 1.66
C GLU A 72 10.16 1.73 1.85
N LEU A 73 10.46 0.75 2.70
CA LEU A 73 9.53 -0.34 3.00
C LEU A 73 8.58 0.06 4.13
N GLY A 74 7.31 -0.25 3.96
CA GLY A 74 6.32 -0.18 5.02
C GLY A 74 5.25 0.87 4.79
N LEU A 75 4.75 1.42 5.89
CA LEU A 75 3.67 2.40 5.89
C LEU A 75 4.27 3.79 6.06
N ARG A 76 3.89 4.71 5.17
CA ARG A 76 4.33 6.10 5.27
C ARG A 76 3.11 7.01 5.24
N HIS A 77 3.07 7.91 6.20
CA HIS A 77 1.99 8.88 6.32
C HIS A 77 2.57 10.29 6.24
N TYR A 78 1.99 11.11 5.37
CA TYR A 78 2.38 12.51 5.19
C TYR A 78 1.21 13.39 5.60
N SER A 79 1.34 14.02 6.75
CA SER A 79 0.33 14.95 7.25
C SER A 79 0.51 16.32 6.59
N ARG A 80 -0.52 17.17 6.73
CA ARG A 80 -0.43 18.55 6.28
C ARG A 80 0.75 19.28 6.95
N SER A 81 0.91 19.10 8.25
CA SER A 81 2.01 19.74 8.97
C SER A 81 3.39 19.23 8.52
N ASP A 82 3.50 17.95 8.16
CA ASP A 82 4.75 17.42 7.60
C ASP A 82 5.13 18.14 6.31
N LEU A 83 4.16 18.31 5.41
CA LEU A 83 4.41 18.98 4.14
C LEU A 83 4.63 20.48 4.29
N GLU A 84 3.93 21.12 5.23
CA GLU A 84 4.18 22.54 5.55
C GLU A 84 5.60 22.74 6.08
N ALA A 85 6.11 21.80 6.86
CA ALA A 85 7.50 21.86 7.34
C ALA A 85 8.49 21.70 6.19
N VAL A 86 8.20 20.82 5.22
CA VAL A 86 9.02 20.68 4.00
C VAL A 86 9.05 21.98 3.23
N GLU A 87 7.90 22.62 3.05
CA GLU A 87 7.80 23.91 2.36
C GLU A 87 8.59 24.98 3.09
N ALA A 88 8.50 25.03 4.41
CA ALA A 88 9.22 26.01 5.21
C ALA A 88 10.74 25.89 5.06
N ARG A 89 11.25 24.70 4.77
CA ARG A 89 12.68 24.47 4.53
C ARG A 89 13.08 24.77 3.08
N GLY A 90 12.13 25.09 2.22
CA GLY A 90 12.39 25.28 0.80
C GLY A 90 12.78 24.01 0.06
N GLU A 91 12.38 22.87 0.59
CA GLU A 91 12.70 21.56 0.03
C GLU A 91 11.53 20.96 -0.71
N MET A 92 11.79 19.91 -1.47
CA MET A 92 10.78 19.08 -2.10
C MET A 92 11.10 17.62 -1.84
N LEU A 93 10.06 16.79 -1.71
CA LEU A 93 10.20 15.36 -1.45
C LEU A 93 10.15 14.56 -2.74
N SER A 94 11.04 13.59 -2.83
CA SER A 94 10.93 12.50 -3.80
C SER A 94 10.55 11.25 -3.02
N ILE A 95 9.29 10.85 -3.13
CA ILE A 95 8.72 9.77 -2.33
C ILE A 95 8.78 8.48 -3.14
N SER A 96 9.41 7.45 -2.59
CA SER A 96 9.48 6.13 -3.20
C SER A 96 9.20 5.10 -2.12
N VAL A 97 8.04 4.45 -2.18
CA VAL A 97 7.55 3.56 -1.12
C VAL A 97 7.17 2.20 -1.71
N LEU A 98 7.62 1.14 -1.03
CA LEU A 98 7.08 -0.19 -1.24
C LEU A 98 6.21 -0.52 -0.03
N GLY A 99 4.90 -0.48 -0.22
CA GLY A 99 3.91 -0.68 0.83
C GLY A 99 2.75 0.28 0.68
N LEU A 100 2.53 1.13 1.66
CA LEU A 100 1.45 2.12 1.65
C LEU A 100 2.01 3.52 1.85
N ALA A 101 1.63 4.43 0.96
CA ALA A 101 1.81 5.87 1.18
C ALA A 101 0.45 6.51 1.34
N ASN A 102 0.28 7.26 2.40
CA ASN A 102 -0.97 7.96 2.71
C ASN A 102 -0.69 9.45 2.84
N ILE A 103 -1.34 10.24 2.01
CA ILE A 103 -1.29 11.70 2.10
C ILE A 103 -2.60 12.14 2.73
N ALA A 104 -2.51 12.90 3.82
CA ALA A 104 -3.67 13.32 4.59
C ALA A 104 -4.68 14.08 3.73
N ARG A 105 -5.96 13.93 4.03
CA ARG A 105 -7.05 14.50 3.25
C ARG A 105 -7.08 16.03 3.25
N ASP A 106 -6.52 16.64 4.31
CA ASP A 106 -6.48 18.10 4.44
C ASP A 106 -5.30 18.74 3.71
N VAL A 107 -4.48 17.94 3.03
CA VAL A 107 -3.42 18.45 2.15
C VAL A 107 -4.08 19.00 0.89
N THR A 108 -3.80 20.27 0.58
CA THR A 108 -4.33 20.92 -0.61
C THR A 108 -3.50 20.57 -1.84
N PRO A 109 -4.09 20.65 -3.05
CA PRO A 109 -3.33 20.48 -4.29
C PRO A 109 -2.12 21.40 -4.39
N ASP A 110 -2.27 22.66 -3.98
CA ASP A 110 -1.19 23.64 -4.04
C ASP A 110 -0.02 23.24 -3.13
N LEU A 111 -0.32 22.83 -1.90
CA LEU A 111 0.71 22.38 -0.97
C LEU A 111 1.43 21.13 -1.51
N ALA A 112 0.68 20.19 -2.06
CA ALA A 112 1.25 18.98 -2.66
C ALA A 112 2.20 19.34 -3.82
N LEU A 113 1.80 20.24 -4.69
CA LEU A 113 2.63 20.65 -5.82
C LEU A 113 3.92 21.37 -5.39
N ARG A 114 3.87 22.10 -4.28
CA ARG A 114 5.05 22.80 -3.77
C ARG A 114 6.01 21.92 -3.00
N THR A 115 5.57 20.73 -2.56
CA THR A 115 6.35 19.90 -1.63
C THR A 115 6.68 18.52 -2.17
N ILE A 116 5.96 18.02 -3.17
CA ILE A 116 6.17 16.68 -3.71
C ILE A 116 6.67 16.78 -5.15
N ALA A 117 7.94 16.44 -5.33
CA ALA A 117 8.56 16.46 -6.66
C ALA A 117 8.19 15.19 -7.45
N SER A 118 8.16 14.05 -6.78
CA SER A 118 7.80 12.78 -7.39
C SER A 118 7.22 11.84 -6.34
N LEU A 119 6.36 10.93 -6.80
CA LEU A 119 5.67 9.98 -5.94
C LEU A 119 5.59 8.63 -6.65
N GLU A 120 6.42 7.68 -6.20
CA GLU A 120 6.39 6.31 -6.70
C GLU A 120 5.96 5.40 -5.56
N VAL A 121 4.86 4.68 -5.75
CA VAL A 121 4.34 3.78 -4.73
C VAL A 121 4.04 2.43 -5.36
N LEU A 122 4.68 1.40 -4.82
CA LEU A 122 4.39 0.01 -5.15
C LEU A 122 3.59 -0.55 -3.98
N GLY A 123 2.33 -0.86 -4.22
CA GLY A 123 1.37 -1.26 -3.21
C GLY A 123 0.13 -0.40 -3.27
N ALA A 124 -0.10 0.44 -2.27
CA ALA A 124 -1.28 1.29 -2.21
C ALA A 124 -0.92 2.75 -1.97
N LEU A 125 -1.59 3.64 -2.69
CA LEU A 125 -1.48 5.09 -2.50
C LEU A 125 -2.86 5.62 -2.11
N HIS A 126 -2.95 6.17 -0.90
CA HIS A 126 -4.17 6.83 -0.42
C HIS A 126 -3.96 8.35 -0.48
N VAL A 127 -4.69 8.98 -1.36
CA VAL A 127 -4.60 10.41 -1.61
C VAL A 127 -5.93 10.90 -2.15
N SER A 128 -6.28 12.17 -1.90
CA SER A 128 -7.51 12.73 -2.45
C SER A 128 -7.47 12.79 -3.98
N ALA A 129 -8.64 12.77 -4.59
CA ALA A 129 -8.76 12.86 -6.04
C ALA A 129 -8.16 14.17 -6.57
N GLU A 130 -8.33 15.26 -5.84
CA GLU A 130 -7.82 16.59 -6.21
C GLU A 130 -6.29 16.61 -6.21
N VAL A 131 -5.66 16.05 -5.18
CA VAL A 131 -4.20 15.99 -5.10
C VAL A 131 -3.65 15.03 -6.16
N ARG A 132 -4.30 13.91 -6.37
CA ARG A 132 -3.89 12.95 -7.42
C ARG A 132 -3.91 13.62 -8.79
N ALA A 133 -4.97 14.35 -9.09
CA ALA A 133 -5.08 15.07 -10.36
C ALA A 133 -4.02 16.15 -10.49
N ALA A 134 -3.77 16.89 -9.42
CA ALA A 134 -2.77 17.96 -9.42
C ALA A 134 -1.35 17.42 -9.62
N LEU A 135 -1.00 16.34 -8.95
CA LEU A 135 0.34 15.74 -9.08
C LEU A 135 0.57 15.12 -10.46
N GLY A 136 -0.49 14.58 -11.06
CA GLY A 136 -0.45 14.08 -12.44
C GLY A 136 0.76 13.19 -12.73
N ASP A 137 1.62 13.65 -13.65
CA ASP A 137 2.79 12.89 -14.10
C ASP A 137 3.86 12.69 -13.02
N ARG A 138 3.77 13.40 -11.91
CA ARG A 138 4.69 13.19 -10.79
C ARG A 138 4.43 11.86 -10.07
N ILE A 139 3.24 11.29 -10.24
CA ILE A 139 2.89 9.97 -9.74
C ILE A 139 3.32 8.92 -10.78
N ARG A 140 4.11 7.94 -10.36
CA ARG A 140 4.63 6.88 -11.22
C ARG A 140 4.12 5.53 -10.79
#